data_52828820309e22e7a1e4f8d4f36fc7d4
#
_entry.id   52828820309e22e7a1e4f8d4f36fc7d4
#
_cell.length_a   1.000
_cell.length_b   1.000
_cell.length_c   1.000
_cell.angle_alpha   90.00
_cell.angle_beta   90.00
_cell.angle_gamma   90.00
#
_symmetry.space_group_name_H-M   'P 1'
#
loop_
_entity.id
_entity.type
_entity.pdbx_description
1 polymer ?
#
loop_
_entity_poly.entity_id
_entity_poly.type
_entity_poly.pdbx_seq_one_letter_code
_entity_poly.pdbx_strand_id
1 'polypeptide(L)'
;MRNKEGRKVTYRFVNFRYMERGAFAEYLHRMALKGWHFRGWKWGMVFEQGEPEDVVYDVEIFSEAREKDLCPEEETEEYAEYCRAAGWEFVDANRKFCVFRKVSEYAVPIVTETERVEEIWKAEGKRMLIPAIIFGIFAVDYPVTAVKTGIENWLFSDLHLFILFLFPAYFLGYVLQYIFTLKWYMTGKKRISSGKPVRYGLRIGYRIWNGFVNIALAVLIVWVYYLGLHKIAVIALIAVLFFVGLQAAENYFRPKRKNGSLVGTATTQN
;
A
#
# COMPACT_ATOMS: atom_id res chain seq x y z
N MET A 1 -0.60 18.44 -19.29
CA MET A 1 -1.04 17.77 -20.52
C MET A 1 -2.51 18.03 -20.74
N ARG A 2 -3.00 17.92 -21.98
CA ARG A 2 -4.45 17.93 -22.29
C ARG A 2 -4.85 16.61 -22.90
N ASN A 3 -6.07 16.15 -22.63
CA ASN A 3 -6.63 14.96 -23.25
C ASN A 3 -7.13 15.25 -24.68
N LYS A 4 -7.70 14.24 -25.35
CA LYS A 4 -8.27 14.40 -26.71
C LYS A 4 -9.41 15.42 -26.77
N GLU A 5 -10.05 15.72 -25.64
CA GLU A 5 -11.15 16.68 -25.50
C GLU A 5 -10.67 18.07 -25.03
N GLY A 6 -9.36 18.32 -24.99
CA GLY A 6 -8.77 19.59 -24.59
C GLY A 6 -8.74 19.87 -23.09
N ARG A 7 -9.24 18.97 -22.23
CA ARG A 7 -9.24 19.11 -20.78
C ARG A 7 -7.84 18.91 -20.22
N LYS A 8 -7.49 19.63 -19.15
CA LYS A 8 -6.21 19.44 -18.47
C LYS A 8 -6.18 18.11 -17.74
N VAL A 9 -5.06 17.39 -17.87
CA VAL A 9 -4.81 16.13 -17.20
C VAL A 9 -3.56 16.27 -16.32
N THR A 10 -3.63 15.76 -15.10
CA THR A 10 -2.51 15.68 -14.17
C THR A 10 -2.29 14.25 -13.69
N TYR A 11 -1.02 13.91 -13.44
CA TYR A 11 -0.62 12.63 -12.89
C TYR A 11 -0.24 12.81 -11.43
N ARG A 12 -0.64 11.86 -10.58
CA ARG A 12 -0.27 11.82 -9.16
C ARG A 12 0.33 10.47 -8.82
N PHE A 13 1.49 10.51 -8.19
CA PHE A 13 2.23 9.33 -7.75
C PHE A 13 2.06 9.18 -6.24
N VAL A 14 0.86 8.80 -5.80
CA VAL A 14 0.58 8.51 -4.41
C VAL A 14 0.31 7.01 -4.30
N ASN A 15 0.97 6.35 -3.37
CA ASN A 15 0.81 4.92 -3.14
C ASN A 15 0.06 4.71 -1.82
N PHE A 16 -0.98 3.90 -1.87
CA PHE A 16 -1.75 3.49 -0.71
C PHE A 16 -1.55 1.99 -0.48
N ARG A 17 -1.56 1.59 0.79
CA ARG A 17 -1.66 0.17 1.14
C ARG A 17 -3.12 -0.25 1.17
N TYR A 18 -3.37 -1.56 1.02
CA TYR A 18 -4.73 -2.08 1.04
C TYR A 18 -5.49 -1.74 2.34
N MET A 19 -4.78 -1.71 3.48
CA MET A 19 -5.35 -1.26 4.75
C MET A 19 -5.71 0.23 4.78
N GLU A 20 -5.26 1.03 3.82
CA GLU A 20 -5.50 2.48 3.75
C GLU A 20 -6.63 2.84 2.76
N ARG A 21 -7.48 1.88 2.40
CA ARG A 21 -8.58 2.10 1.45
C ARG A 21 -9.42 3.35 1.74
N GLY A 22 -9.77 3.56 3.01
CA GLY A 22 -10.54 4.74 3.43
C GLY A 22 -9.81 6.06 3.24
N ALA A 23 -8.48 6.09 3.48
CA ALA A 23 -7.67 7.26 3.21
C ALA A 23 -7.52 7.51 1.70
N PHE A 24 -7.52 6.45 0.90
CA PHE A 24 -7.50 6.56 -0.54
C PHE A 24 -8.83 7.11 -1.07
N ALA A 25 -9.98 6.57 -0.66
CA ALA A 25 -11.29 7.10 -1.02
C ALA A 25 -11.45 8.58 -0.64
N GLU A 26 -11.02 8.95 0.59
CA GLU A 26 -11.01 10.36 1.04
C GLU A 26 -10.08 11.25 0.20
N TYR A 27 -8.95 10.72 -0.26
CA TYR A 27 -8.05 11.44 -1.15
C TYR A 27 -8.71 11.73 -2.50
N LEU A 28 -9.40 10.75 -3.09
CA LEU A 28 -10.13 10.92 -4.35
C LEU A 28 -11.25 11.94 -4.21
N HIS A 29 -12.04 11.84 -3.14
CA HIS A 29 -13.09 12.80 -2.81
C HIS A 29 -12.55 14.25 -2.72
N ARG A 30 -11.45 14.46 -1.99
CA ARG A 30 -10.84 15.80 -1.89
C ARG A 30 -10.24 16.32 -3.20
N MET A 31 -9.81 15.44 -4.07
CA MET A 31 -9.40 15.84 -5.41
C MET A 31 -10.61 16.30 -6.25
N ALA A 32 -11.75 15.60 -6.16
CA ALA A 32 -12.98 15.98 -6.85
C ALA A 32 -13.53 17.34 -6.36
N LEU A 33 -13.48 17.60 -5.04
CA LEU A 33 -13.82 18.92 -4.48
C LEU A 33 -12.93 20.08 -4.99
N LYS A 34 -11.75 19.76 -5.51
CA LYS A 34 -10.84 20.73 -6.16
C LYS A 34 -11.01 20.78 -7.69
N GLY A 35 -12.01 20.11 -8.23
CA GLY A 35 -12.25 19.98 -9.66
C GLY A 35 -11.30 19.02 -10.37
N TRP A 36 -10.70 18.05 -9.65
CA TRP A 36 -9.87 17.02 -10.23
C TRP A 36 -10.54 15.64 -10.06
N HIS A 37 -11.11 15.12 -11.14
CA HIS A 37 -11.82 13.84 -11.15
C HIS A 37 -10.90 12.71 -11.53
N PHE A 38 -10.91 11.66 -10.75
CA PHE A 38 -10.14 10.45 -11.01
C PHE A 38 -10.67 9.72 -12.24
N ARG A 39 -9.77 9.33 -13.14
CA ARG A 39 -10.11 8.63 -14.40
C ARG A 39 -9.46 7.27 -14.52
N GLY A 40 -8.53 6.93 -13.63
CA GLY A 40 -7.86 5.64 -13.65
C GLY A 40 -6.36 5.73 -13.42
N TRP A 41 -5.67 4.66 -13.79
CA TRP A 41 -4.22 4.53 -13.70
C TRP A 41 -3.59 4.37 -15.08
N LYS A 42 -2.40 4.97 -15.21
CA LYS A 42 -1.44 4.69 -16.29
C LYS A 42 -0.06 4.50 -15.68
N TRP A 43 0.79 5.51 -15.76
CA TRP A 43 2.07 5.59 -15.04
C TRP A 43 1.91 6.01 -13.57
N GLY A 44 0.75 6.52 -13.21
CA GLY A 44 0.29 6.95 -11.91
C GLY A 44 -1.21 7.19 -11.96
N MET A 45 -1.81 7.67 -10.87
CA MET A 45 -3.21 8.07 -10.85
C MET A 45 -3.45 9.23 -11.80
N VAL A 46 -4.39 9.09 -12.71
CA VAL A 46 -4.77 10.09 -13.72
C VAL A 46 -5.98 10.86 -13.24
N PHE A 47 -5.85 12.19 -13.20
CA PHE A 47 -6.94 13.09 -12.86
C PHE A 47 -7.20 14.05 -14.01
N GLU A 48 -8.46 14.27 -14.31
CA GLU A 48 -8.94 15.19 -15.31
C GLU A 48 -9.58 16.40 -14.65
N GLN A 49 -9.28 17.60 -15.16
CA GLN A 49 -9.88 18.84 -14.66
C GLN A 49 -11.34 18.94 -15.11
N GLY A 50 -12.23 19.14 -14.17
CA GLY A 50 -13.64 19.41 -14.33
C GLY A 50 -14.09 20.47 -13.34
N GLU A 51 -15.39 20.61 -13.15
CA GLU A 51 -15.95 21.44 -12.09
C GLU A 51 -15.74 20.77 -10.72
N PRO A 52 -15.57 21.56 -9.64
CA PRO A 52 -15.57 21.04 -8.28
C PRO A 52 -16.91 20.34 -7.97
N GLU A 53 -16.83 19.08 -7.55
CA GLU A 53 -18.02 18.26 -7.29
C GLU A 53 -17.84 17.46 -6.00
N ASP A 54 -18.91 17.34 -5.23
CA ASP A 54 -18.96 16.53 -4.02
C ASP A 54 -19.21 15.05 -4.38
N VAL A 55 -18.18 14.41 -4.93
CA VAL A 55 -18.23 13.02 -5.37
C VAL A 55 -17.77 12.09 -4.26
N VAL A 56 -18.58 11.15 -3.88
CA VAL A 56 -18.20 10.09 -2.94
C VAL A 56 -17.58 8.92 -3.71
N TYR A 57 -16.36 8.56 -3.34
CA TYR A 57 -15.68 7.39 -3.86
C TYR A 57 -15.64 6.28 -2.83
N ASP A 58 -15.73 5.04 -3.28
CA ASP A 58 -15.38 3.86 -2.52
C ASP A 58 -14.24 3.09 -3.18
N VAL A 59 -13.43 2.42 -2.37
CA VAL A 59 -12.27 1.68 -2.85
C VAL A 59 -12.31 0.30 -2.23
N GLU A 60 -12.54 -0.70 -3.05
CA GLU A 60 -12.56 -2.09 -2.62
C GLU A 60 -11.30 -2.84 -3.03
N ILE A 61 -11.03 -3.93 -2.32
CA ILE A 61 -9.85 -4.75 -2.53
C ILE A 61 -10.30 -6.17 -2.89
N PHE A 62 -9.82 -6.66 -4.04
CA PHE A 62 -10.05 -8.02 -4.49
C PHE A 62 -8.72 -8.79 -4.47
N SER A 63 -8.58 -9.69 -3.51
CA SER A 63 -7.31 -10.39 -3.25
C SER A 63 -6.94 -11.38 -4.35
N GLU A 64 -7.91 -11.84 -5.12
CA GLU A 64 -7.72 -12.80 -6.21
C GLU A 64 -7.39 -12.13 -7.55
N ALA A 65 -7.66 -10.83 -7.70
CA ALA A 65 -7.25 -10.09 -8.88
C ALA A 65 -5.74 -10.20 -9.07
N ARG A 66 -5.31 -10.60 -10.26
CA ARG A 66 -3.89 -10.67 -10.61
C ARG A 66 -3.34 -9.26 -10.78
N GLU A 67 -2.06 -9.05 -10.46
CA GLU A 67 -1.42 -7.72 -10.60
C GLU A 67 -1.38 -7.22 -12.06
N LYS A 68 -1.58 -8.12 -13.03
CA LYS A 68 -1.59 -7.81 -14.46
C LYS A 68 -2.99 -7.74 -15.07
N ASP A 69 -4.00 -8.22 -14.37
CA ASP A 69 -5.36 -8.19 -14.87
C ASP A 69 -5.95 -6.80 -14.61
N LEU A 70 -5.87 -6.00 -15.63
CA LEU A 70 -6.65 -4.78 -15.79
C LEU A 70 -8.08 -5.23 -16.11
N CYS A 71 -8.89 -5.49 -15.11
CA CYS A 71 -10.27 -6.00 -15.18
C CYS A 71 -10.39 -7.42 -15.81
N PRO A 72 -11.04 -8.36 -15.14
CA PRO A 72 -11.44 -9.64 -15.74
C PRO A 72 -12.47 -9.38 -16.86
N GLU A 73 -12.27 -9.94 -18.05
CA GLU A 73 -13.00 -9.53 -19.26
C GLU A 73 -14.50 -9.87 -19.27
N GLU A 74 -14.92 -11.01 -18.79
CA GLU A 74 -16.35 -11.40 -18.78
C GLU A 74 -17.03 -11.27 -17.40
N GLU A 75 -16.36 -11.64 -16.34
CA GLU A 75 -16.88 -11.46 -14.96
C GLU A 75 -16.99 -9.99 -14.56
N THR A 76 -16.34 -9.09 -15.29
CA THR A 76 -16.30 -7.65 -14.99
C THR A 76 -17.56 -6.94 -15.47
N GLU A 77 -18.17 -7.35 -16.57
CA GLU A 77 -19.40 -6.72 -17.05
C GLU A 77 -20.55 -7.05 -16.11
N GLU A 78 -20.72 -8.32 -15.71
CA GLU A 78 -21.73 -8.71 -14.71
C GLU A 78 -21.50 -8.02 -13.36
N TYR A 79 -20.25 -7.94 -12.93
CA TYR A 79 -19.90 -7.26 -11.68
C TYR A 79 -20.11 -5.75 -11.77
N ALA A 80 -19.79 -5.13 -12.89
CA ALA A 80 -20.06 -3.71 -13.13
C ALA A 80 -21.57 -3.40 -13.16
N GLU A 81 -22.39 -4.30 -13.73
CA GLU A 81 -23.84 -4.17 -13.68
C GLU A 81 -24.39 -4.33 -12.28
N TYR A 82 -23.90 -5.30 -11.51
CA TYR A 82 -24.22 -5.47 -10.10
C TYR A 82 -23.89 -4.22 -9.28
N CYS A 83 -22.69 -3.66 -9.47
CA CYS A 83 -22.28 -2.43 -8.79
C CYS A 83 -23.15 -1.25 -9.19
N ARG A 84 -23.55 -1.16 -10.47
CA ARG A 84 -24.42 -0.10 -10.96
C ARG A 84 -25.83 -0.22 -10.35
N ALA A 85 -26.36 -1.45 -10.24
CA ALA A 85 -27.62 -1.71 -9.56
C ALA A 85 -27.55 -1.36 -8.06
N ALA A 86 -26.39 -1.54 -7.43
CA ALA A 86 -26.11 -1.12 -6.06
C ALA A 86 -25.88 0.40 -5.89
N GLY A 87 -25.93 1.19 -6.98
CA GLY A 87 -25.75 2.63 -6.98
C GLY A 87 -24.30 3.12 -7.11
N TRP A 88 -23.40 2.27 -7.60
CA TRP A 88 -21.99 2.55 -7.80
C TRP A 88 -21.59 2.41 -9.26
N GLU A 89 -20.78 3.36 -9.75
CA GLU A 89 -20.14 3.29 -11.04
C GLU A 89 -18.69 2.84 -10.87
N PHE A 90 -18.29 1.80 -11.55
CA PHE A 90 -16.90 1.39 -11.62
C PHE A 90 -16.08 2.39 -12.42
N VAL A 91 -14.97 2.86 -11.86
CA VAL A 91 -14.12 3.86 -12.51
C VAL A 91 -12.88 3.22 -13.13
N ASP A 92 -12.12 2.48 -12.34
CA ASP A 92 -10.91 1.79 -12.80
C ASP A 92 -10.36 0.86 -11.70
N ALA A 93 -9.51 -0.07 -12.11
CA ALA A 93 -8.80 -0.97 -11.20
C ALA A 93 -7.29 -0.92 -11.44
N ASN A 94 -6.52 -1.11 -10.36
CA ASN A 94 -5.07 -1.28 -10.43
C ASN A 94 -4.59 -2.24 -9.35
N ARG A 95 -3.89 -3.28 -9.77
CA ARG A 95 -3.51 -4.40 -8.89
C ARG A 95 -4.77 -5.01 -8.27
N LYS A 96 -4.93 -4.86 -6.95
CA LYS A 96 -6.08 -5.35 -6.19
C LYS A 96 -7.04 -4.24 -5.77
N PHE A 97 -6.76 -2.99 -6.11
CA PHE A 97 -7.65 -1.87 -5.88
C PHE A 97 -8.67 -1.73 -6.99
N CYS A 98 -9.95 -1.66 -6.63
CA CYS A 98 -11.03 -1.25 -7.51
C CYS A 98 -11.66 0.02 -6.96
N VAL A 99 -11.82 1.03 -7.80
CA VAL A 99 -12.38 2.33 -7.44
C VAL A 99 -13.77 2.47 -8.02
N PHE A 100 -14.69 2.84 -7.15
CA PHE A 100 -16.08 3.09 -7.48
C PHE A 100 -16.45 4.52 -7.16
N ARG A 101 -17.34 5.10 -7.97
CA ARG A 101 -17.97 6.41 -7.77
C ARG A 101 -19.44 6.21 -7.41
N LYS A 102 -19.89 6.87 -6.36
CA LYS A 102 -21.30 6.87 -5.98
C LYS A 102 -22.12 7.64 -7.01
N VAL A 103 -23.17 7.01 -7.54
CA VAL A 103 -24.07 7.62 -8.55
C VAL A 103 -25.52 7.70 -8.08
N SER A 104 -25.89 7.00 -6.99
CA SER A 104 -27.22 7.02 -6.40
C SER A 104 -27.17 7.43 -4.93
N GLU A 105 -28.13 8.22 -4.47
CA GLU A 105 -28.25 8.56 -3.04
C GLU A 105 -28.47 7.32 -2.17
N TYR A 106 -29.13 6.31 -2.70
CA TYR A 106 -29.45 5.05 -2.02
C TYR A 106 -28.40 3.96 -2.22
N ALA A 107 -27.17 4.33 -2.59
CA ALA A 107 -26.10 3.37 -2.81
C ALA A 107 -25.83 2.53 -1.56
N VAL A 108 -25.89 1.21 -1.71
CA VAL A 108 -25.61 0.24 -0.66
C VAL A 108 -24.15 -0.23 -0.74
N PRO A 109 -23.53 -0.64 0.36
CA PRO A 109 -22.16 -1.19 0.33
C PRO A 109 -22.06 -2.38 -0.64
N ILE A 110 -21.06 -2.38 -1.51
CA ILE A 110 -20.85 -3.45 -2.51
C ILE A 110 -20.39 -4.74 -1.81
N VAL A 111 -19.61 -4.61 -0.75
CA VAL A 111 -18.98 -5.72 -0.01
C VAL A 111 -19.28 -5.57 1.47
N THR A 112 -19.52 -6.68 2.15
CA THR A 112 -19.74 -6.69 3.61
C THR A 112 -18.46 -6.34 4.35
N GLU A 113 -18.55 -5.78 5.57
CA GLU A 113 -17.37 -5.47 6.39
C GLU A 113 -16.51 -6.71 6.69
N THR A 114 -17.13 -7.89 6.79
CA THR A 114 -16.40 -9.14 7.04
C THR A 114 -15.56 -9.55 5.84
N GLU A 115 -16.17 -9.58 4.66
CA GLU A 115 -15.49 -9.88 3.40
C GLU A 115 -14.36 -8.86 3.15
N ARG A 116 -14.64 -7.58 3.34
CA ARG A 116 -13.68 -6.49 3.19
C ARG A 116 -12.42 -6.69 4.04
N VAL A 117 -12.59 -7.06 5.31
CA VAL A 117 -11.46 -7.33 6.22
C VAL A 117 -10.68 -8.57 5.78
N GLU A 118 -11.37 -9.60 5.28
CA GLU A 118 -10.74 -10.82 4.78
C GLU A 118 -9.96 -10.57 3.49
N GLU A 119 -10.53 -9.83 2.55
CA GLU A 119 -9.86 -9.50 1.28
C GLU A 119 -8.60 -8.64 1.50
N ILE A 120 -8.68 -7.65 2.39
CA ILE A 120 -7.50 -6.85 2.78
C ILE A 120 -6.44 -7.73 3.44
N TRP A 121 -6.84 -8.65 4.33
CA TRP A 121 -5.92 -9.57 4.99
C TRP A 121 -5.21 -10.49 3.99
N LYS A 122 -5.96 -11.11 3.08
CA LYS A 122 -5.39 -11.98 2.02
C LYS A 122 -4.42 -11.19 1.12
N ALA A 123 -4.81 -9.99 0.69
CA ALA A 123 -4.00 -9.14 -0.17
C ALA A 123 -2.68 -8.68 0.50
N GLU A 124 -2.76 -8.18 1.73
CA GLU A 124 -1.58 -7.75 2.50
C GLU A 124 -0.72 -8.95 2.94
N GLY A 125 -1.34 -10.07 3.32
CA GLY A 125 -0.64 -11.29 3.70
C GLY A 125 0.21 -11.85 2.56
N LYS A 126 -0.34 -11.99 1.36
CA LYS A 126 0.41 -12.42 0.17
C LYS A 126 1.59 -11.48 -0.14
N ARG A 127 1.38 -10.16 -0.01
CA ARG A 127 2.41 -9.15 -0.24
C ARG A 127 3.59 -9.27 0.71
N MET A 128 3.37 -9.74 1.95
CA MET A 128 4.43 -9.85 2.97
C MET A 128 5.05 -11.23 3.02
N LEU A 129 4.26 -12.28 2.81
CA LEU A 129 4.69 -13.65 2.95
C LEU A 129 5.75 -14.05 1.91
N ILE A 130 5.56 -13.68 0.66
CA ILE A 130 6.48 -14.03 -0.43
C ILE A 130 7.88 -13.45 -0.18
N PRO A 131 8.06 -12.14 0.06
CA PRO A 131 9.37 -11.62 0.42
C PRO A 131 9.93 -12.21 1.71
N ALA A 132 9.10 -12.46 2.73
CA ALA A 132 9.54 -13.09 3.97
C ALA A 132 10.14 -14.48 3.71
N ILE A 133 9.52 -15.31 2.88
CA ILE A 133 10.05 -16.62 2.51
C ILE A 133 11.40 -16.47 1.78
N ILE A 134 11.48 -15.59 0.78
CA ILE A 134 12.70 -15.35 0.00
C ILE A 134 13.85 -14.91 0.91
N PHE A 135 13.62 -13.86 1.71
CA PHE A 135 14.65 -13.36 2.63
C PHE A 135 14.97 -14.36 3.75
N GLY A 136 13.98 -15.18 4.17
CA GLY A 136 14.19 -16.26 5.14
C GLY A 136 15.10 -17.35 4.61
N ILE A 137 14.95 -17.77 3.37
CA ILE A 137 15.85 -18.72 2.72
C ILE A 137 17.28 -18.18 2.71
N PHE A 138 17.48 -16.96 2.24
CA PHE A 138 18.81 -16.34 2.21
C PHE A 138 19.38 -16.09 3.62
N ALA A 139 18.54 -15.78 4.60
CA ALA A 139 18.96 -15.58 5.99
C ALA A 139 19.50 -16.87 6.64
N VAL A 140 19.13 -18.04 6.12
CA VAL A 140 19.65 -19.34 6.57
C VAL A 140 20.79 -19.82 5.68
N ASP A 141 20.60 -19.80 4.36
CA ASP A 141 21.57 -20.33 3.39
C ASP A 141 22.91 -19.60 3.45
N TYR A 142 22.86 -18.27 3.58
CA TYR A 142 24.06 -17.44 3.55
C TYR A 142 25.02 -17.72 4.74
N PRO A 143 24.58 -17.77 6.03
CA PRO A 143 25.41 -18.17 7.14
C PRO A 143 25.92 -19.62 7.04
N VAL A 144 25.07 -20.55 6.57
CA VAL A 144 25.45 -21.96 6.39
C VAL A 144 26.57 -22.08 5.35
N THR A 145 26.49 -21.34 4.28
CA THR A 145 27.54 -21.29 3.23
C THR A 145 28.82 -20.69 3.79
N ALA A 146 28.73 -19.63 4.61
CA ALA A 146 29.90 -19.01 5.27
C ALA A 146 30.66 -20.01 6.14
N VAL A 147 29.93 -20.81 6.92
CA VAL A 147 30.55 -21.86 7.77
C VAL A 147 31.21 -22.95 6.92
N LYS A 148 30.57 -23.37 5.81
CA LYS A 148 31.11 -24.42 4.92
C LYS A 148 32.36 -23.99 4.16
N THR A 149 32.46 -22.74 3.77
CA THR A 149 33.56 -22.18 2.95
C THR A 149 34.71 -21.60 3.75
N GLY A 150 34.61 -21.60 5.07
CA GLY A 150 35.57 -21.02 6.00
C GLY A 150 35.16 -19.61 6.44
N ILE A 151 34.70 -19.53 7.67
CA ILE A 151 34.13 -18.32 8.25
C ILE A 151 35.13 -17.14 8.27
N GLU A 152 36.43 -17.44 8.35
CA GLU A 152 37.49 -16.44 8.37
C GLU A 152 37.48 -15.56 7.11
N ASN A 153 37.33 -16.17 5.93
CA ASN A 153 37.26 -15.45 4.66
C ASN A 153 36.04 -14.51 4.55
N TRP A 154 34.98 -14.83 5.29
CA TRP A 154 33.75 -14.06 5.30
C TRP A 154 33.78 -12.92 6.32
N LEU A 155 34.40 -13.14 7.48
CA LEU A 155 34.55 -12.13 8.53
C LEU A 155 35.49 -10.98 8.12
N PHE A 156 36.47 -11.25 7.24
CA PHE A 156 37.37 -10.23 6.71
C PHE A 156 36.85 -9.56 5.42
N SER A 157 35.66 -9.94 4.94
CA SER A 157 35.02 -9.31 3.79
C SER A 157 33.84 -8.46 4.24
N ASP A 158 33.95 -7.16 4.12
CA ASP A 158 32.92 -6.18 4.50
C ASP A 158 31.60 -6.42 3.77
N LEU A 159 31.67 -6.81 2.50
CA LEU A 159 30.47 -7.13 1.70
C LEU A 159 29.75 -8.35 2.26
N HIS A 160 30.47 -9.39 2.65
CA HIS A 160 29.86 -10.60 3.19
C HIS A 160 29.23 -10.35 4.56
N LEU A 161 29.91 -9.60 5.44
CA LEU A 161 29.32 -9.18 6.72
C LEU A 161 28.05 -8.37 6.53
N PHE A 162 28.07 -7.45 5.57
CA PHE A 162 26.89 -6.67 5.24
C PHE A 162 25.69 -7.56 4.85
N ILE A 163 25.90 -8.48 3.92
CA ILE A 163 24.85 -9.39 3.44
C ILE A 163 24.36 -10.32 4.56
N LEU A 164 25.27 -10.77 5.44
CA LEU A 164 24.98 -11.61 6.61
C LEU A 164 23.97 -10.97 7.57
N PHE A 165 24.00 -9.65 7.73
CA PHE A 165 23.03 -8.92 8.57
C PHE A 165 21.79 -8.44 7.78
N LEU A 166 21.96 -8.17 6.50
CA LEU A 166 20.91 -7.63 5.65
C LEU A 166 19.71 -8.58 5.53
N PHE A 167 19.96 -9.83 5.15
CA PHE A 167 18.88 -10.80 4.93
C PHE A 167 18.08 -11.12 6.19
N PRO A 168 18.69 -11.42 7.36
CA PRO A 168 17.94 -11.59 8.59
C PRO A 168 17.16 -10.35 9.02
N ALA A 169 17.69 -9.13 8.81
CA ALA A 169 17.00 -7.89 9.14
C ALA A 169 15.75 -7.70 8.28
N TYR A 170 15.84 -7.94 6.96
CA TYR A 170 14.67 -7.88 6.08
C TYR A 170 13.65 -8.97 6.41
N PHE A 171 14.10 -10.21 6.63
CA PHE A 171 13.24 -11.31 7.06
C PHE A 171 12.46 -10.94 8.32
N LEU A 172 13.14 -10.50 9.37
CA LEU A 172 12.52 -10.08 10.63
C LEU A 172 11.52 -8.93 10.39
N GLY A 173 11.88 -8.00 9.52
CA GLY A 173 11.01 -6.89 9.13
C GLY A 173 9.69 -7.33 8.52
N TYR A 174 9.73 -8.24 7.58
CA TYR A 174 8.52 -8.79 6.96
C TYR A 174 7.69 -9.62 7.94
N VAL A 175 8.35 -10.42 8.79
CA VAL A 175 7.67 -11.19 9.85
C VAL A 175 6.94 -10.27 10.82
N LEU A 176 7.58 -9.20 11.29
CA LEU A 176 6.95 -8.22 12.17
C LEU A 176 5.76 -7.52 11.49
N GLN A 177 5.90 -7.13 10.22
CA GLN A 177 4.79 -6.55 9.46
C GLN A 177 3.62 -7.53 9.34
N TYR A 178 3.90 -8.81 9.08
CA TYR A 178 2.89 -9.85 9.02
C TYR A 178 2.15 -10.01 10.36
N ILE A 179 2.88 -10.06 11.47
CA ILE A 179 2.31 -10.14 12.82
C ILE A 179 1.40 -8.92 13.10
N PHE A 180 1.83 -7.70 12.73
CA PHE A 180 1.00 -6.52 12.89
C PHE A 180 -0.28 -6.56 12.06
N THR A 181 -0.20 -7.06 10.84
CA THR A 181 -1.36 -7.22 9.96
C THR A 181 -2.31 -8.29 10.48
N LEU A 182 -1.78 -9.41 10.98
CA LEU A 182 -2.56 -10.46 11.64
C LEU A 182 -3.31 -9.91 12.87
N LYS A 183 -2.62 -9.16 13.72
CA LYS A 183 -3.25 -8.50 14.88
C LYS A 183 -4.35 -7.52 14.49
N TRP A 184 -4.16 -6.78 13.39
CA TRP A 184 -5.19 -5.91 12.85
C TRP A 184 -6.42 -6.71 12.38
N TYR A 185 -6.21 -7.79 11.63
CA TYR A 185 -7.26 -8.69 11.15
C TYR A 185 -8.08 -9.29 12.30
N MET A 186 -7.42 -9.88 13.30
CA MET A 186 -8.08 -10.47 14.47
C MET A 186 -8.88 -9.41 15.25
N THR A 187 -8.31 -8.21 15.42
CA THR A 187 -9.00 -7.10 16.07
C THR A 187 -10.18 -6.61 15.24
N GLY A 188 -10.07 -6.59 13.91
CA GLY A 188 -11.14 -6.25 12.98
C GLY A 188 -12.32 -7.20 13.12
N LYS A 189 -12.08 -8.51 13.05
CA LYS A 189 -13.12 -9.54 13.26
C LYS A 189 -13.83 -9.39 14.62
N LYS A 190 -13.06 -9.19 15.69
CA LYS A 190 -13.62 -8.96 17.03
C LYS A 190 -14.47 -7.70 17.10
N ARG A 191 -14.12 -6.64 16.37
CA ARG A 191 -14.92 -5.40 16.33
C ARG A 191 -16.23 -5.61 15.58
N ILE A 192 -16.19 -6.31 14.42
CA ILE A 192 -17.38 -6.65 13.64
C ILE A 192 -18.36 -7.45 14.49
N SER A 193 -17.89 -8.52 15.16
CA SER A 193 -18.74 -9.34 16.04
C SER A 193 -19.32 -8.56 17.24
N SER A 194 -18.71 -7.43 17.61
CA SER A 194 -19.19 -6.54 18.69
C SER A 194 -19.99 -5.35 18.15
N GLY A 195 -20.39 -5.31 16.87
CA GLY A 195 -21.12 -4.21 16.24
C GLY A 195 -20.33 -2.89 16.17
N LYS A 196 -18.99 -2.93 16.29
CA LYS A 196 -18.16 -1.73 16.30
C LYS A 196 -17.49 -1.53 14.95
N PRO A 197 -17.36 -0.29 14.44
CA PRO A 197 -16.73 -0.01 13.16
C PRO A 197 -15.27 -0.45 13.14
N VAL A 198 -14.84 -1.05 12.01
CA VAL A 198 -13.44 -1.41 11.78
C VAL A 198 -12.60 -0.14 11.59
N ARG A 199 -11.40 -0.15 12.12
CA ARG A 199 -10.46 0.96 11.94
C ARG A 199 -9.50 0.62 10.81
N TYR A 200 -9.62 1.34 9.72
CA TYR A 200 -8.72 1.25 8.58
C TYR A 200 -7.57 2.25 8.70
N GLY A 201 -6.41 1.89 8.21
CA GLY A 201 -5.22 2.74 8.16
C GLY A 201 -3.99 2.13 8.82
N LEU A 202 -2.83 2.67 8.46
CA LEU A 202 -1.55 2.22 9.01
C LEU A 202 -1.40 2.63 10.48
N ARG A 203 -1.02 1.67 11.30
CA ARG A 203 -0.67 1.93 12.70
C ARG A 203 0.66 2.67 12.81
N ILE A 204 0.83 3.41 13.89
CA ILE A 204 2.08 4.12 14.24
C ILE A 204 3.29 3.18 14.18
N GLY A 205 3.15 1.92 14.62
CA GLY A 205 4.22 0.92 14.58
C GLY A 205 4.79 0.66 13.18
N TYR A 206 3.97 0.71 12.13
CA TYR A 206 4.47 0.58 10.76
C TYR A 206 5.31 1.79 10.32
N ARG A 207 4.90 3.00 10.72
CA ARG A 207 5.67 4.24 10.44
C ARG A 207 7.01 4.24 11.17
N ILE A 208 7.00 3.79 12.43
CA ILE A 208 8.22 3.64 13.23
C ILE A 208 9.14 2.60 12.58
N TRP A 209 8.60 1.46 12.12
CA TRP A 209 9.38 0.44 11.45
C TRP A 209 10.02 0.95 10.15
N ASN A 210 9.27 1.64 9.30
CA ASN A 210 9.83 2.26 8.09
C ASN A 210 10.92 3.30 8.42
N GLY A 211 10.72 4.09 9.48
CA GLY A 211 11.74 5.02 9.98
C GLY A 211 12.99 4.28 10.44
N PHE A 212 12.84 3.20 11.18
CA PHE A 212 13.96 2.38 11.66
C PHE A 212 14.75 1.74 10.51
N VAL A 213 14.05 1.18 9.51
CA VAL A 213 14.70 0.61 8.31
C VAL A 213 15.49 1.68 7.55
N ASN A 214 14.94 2.88 7.38
CA ASN A 214 15.64 3.97 6.71
C ASN A 214 16.89 4.43 7.50
N ILE A 215 16.82 4.49 8.83
CA ILE A 215 17.95 4.81 9.69
C ILE A 215 19.02 3.72 9.61
N ALA A 216 18.61 2.44 9.70
CA ALA A 216 19.54 1.33 9.58
C ALA A 216 20.25 1.31 8.22
N LEU A 217 19.52 1.63 7.14
CA LEU A 217 20.08 1.77 5.80
C LEU A 217 21.07 2.94 5.72
N ALA A 218 20.77 4.09 6.33
CA ALA A 218 21.65 5.24 6.37
C ALA A 218 22.95 4.95 7.14
N VAL A 219 22.83 4.32 8.31
CA VAL A 219 24.00 3.89 9.11
C VAL A 219 24.88 2.94 8.32
N LEU A 220 24.26 2.01 7.59
CA LEU A 220 24.95 1.08 6.73
C LEU A 220 25.73 1.76 5.61
N ILE A 221 25.15 2.76 4.95
CA ILE A 221 25.82 3.52 3.88
C ILE A 221 27.04 4.26 4.42
N VAL A 222 26.90 4.88 5.60
CA VAL A 222 28.02 5.53 6.28
C VAL A 222 29.12 4.51 6.58
N TRP A 223 28.75 3.32 7.03
CA TRP A 223 29.72 2.25 7.30
C TRP A 223 30.43 1.77 6.03
N VAL A 224 29.70 1.50 4.96
CA VAL A 224 30.27 1.15 3.64
C VAL A 224 31.20 2.26 3.10
N TYR A 225 30.88 3.52 3.37
CA TYR A 225 31.75 4.65 3.02
C TYR A 225 33.08 4.60 3.80
N TYR A 226 33.03 4.36 5.12
CA TYR A 226 34.21 4.23 5.96
C TYR A 226 35.14 3.07 5.56
N LEU A 227 34.56 2.02 4.96
CA LEU A 227 35.30 0.86 4.45
C LEU A 227 36.04 1.11 3.11
N GLY A 228 36.06 2.34 2.62
CA GLY A 228 36.73 2.71 1.38
C GLY A 228 35.96 2.38 0.08
N LEU A 229 34.74 1.84 0.17
CA LEU A 229 33.88 1.53 -0.97
C LEU A 229 33.08 2.76 -1.41
N HIS A 230 33.75 3.90 -1.58
CA HIS A 230 33.11 5.21 -1.81
C HIS A 230 32.12 5.21 -2.99
N LYS A 231 32.45 4.54 -4.10
CA LYS A 231 31.54 4.48 -5.28
C LYS A 231 30.23 3.77 -4.94
N ILE A 232 30.30 2.65 -4.21
CA ILE A 232 29.12 1.87 -3.80
C ILE A 232 28.31 2.66 -2.78
N ALA A 233 28.97 3.30 -1.81
CA ALA A 233 28.33 4.15 -0.80
C ALA A 233 27.57 5.32 -1.44
N VAL A 234 28.16 5.98 -2.45
CA VAL A 234 27.50 7.09 -3.17
C VAL A 234 26.26 6.59 -3.94
N ILE A 235 26.36 5.48 -4.65
CA ILE A 235 25.22 4.90 -5.38
C ILE A 235 24.11 4.51 -4.40
N ALA A 236 24.45 3.86 -3.28
CA ALA A 236 23.51 3.48 -2.24
C ALA A 236 22.86 4.72 -1.59
N LEU A 237 23.62 5.77 -1.34
CA LEU A 237 23.11 7.04 -0.81
C LEU A 237 22.11 7.69 -1.76
N ILE A 238 22.41 7.74 -3.05
CA ILE A 238 21.50 8.27 -4.07
C ILE A 238 20.19 7.46 -4.09
N ALA A 239 20.28 6.12 -4.06
CA ALA A 239 19.12 5.25 -4.03
C ALA A 239 18.26 5.49 -2.78
N VAL A 240 18.87 5.63 -1.60
CA VAL A 240 18.14 5.92 -0.36
C VAL A 240 17.51 7.30 -0.38
N LEU A 241 18.23 8.33 -0.82
CA LEU A 241 17.66 9.69 -0.95
C LEU A 241 16.48 9.72 -1.92
N PHE A 242 16.57 8.98 -3.02
CA PHE A 242 15.45 8.81 -3.95
C PHE A 242 14.25 8.14 -3.28
N PHE A 243 14.46 7.04 -2.55
CA PHE A 243 13.39 6.33 -1.82
C PHE A 243 12.78 7.18 -0.69
N VAL A 244 13.62 7.87 0.10
CA VAL A 244 13.16 8.80 1.15
C VAL A 244 12.42 9.97 0.53
N GLY A 245 12.89 10.50 -0.59
CA GLY A 245 12.21 11.56 -1.35
C GLY A 245 10.83 11.12 -1.84
N LEU A 246 10.72 9.90 -2.37
CA LEU A 246 9.43 9.32 -2.76
C LEU A 246 8.49 9.17 -1.56
N GLN A 247 8.98 8.66 -0.42
CA GLN A 247 8.17 8.52 0.81
C GLN A 247 7.77 9.89 1.37
N ALA A 248 8.65 10.89 1.33
CA ALA A 248 8.34 12.25 1.77
C ALA A 248 7.28 12.90 0.86
N ALA A 249 7.42 12.75 -0.45
CA ALA A 249 6.41 13.20 -1.41
C ALA A 249 5.06 12.50 -1.17
N GLU A 250 5.08 11.19 -0.95
CA GLU A 250 3.91 10.39 -0.62
C GLU A 250 3.22 10.90 0.67
N ASN A 251 3.99 11.18 1.72
CA ASN A 251 3.47 11.72 2.98
C ASN A 251 2.95 13.15 2.85
N TYR A 252 3.57 13.97 1.99
CA TYR A 252 3.15 15.35 1.73
C TYR A 252 1.80 15.39 1.01
N PHE A 253 1.59 14.49 0.04
CA PHE A 253 0.33 14.40 -0.70
C PHE A 253 -0.75 13.62 0.03
N ARG A 254 -0.41 12.89 1.10
CA ARG A 254 -1.41 12.21 1.94
C ARG A 254 -2.28 13.21 2.68
N PRO A 255 -3.59 12.96 2.72
CA PRO A 255 -4.49 13.75 3.53
C PRO A 255 -4.13 13.64 5.01
N LYS A 256 -3.91 14.77 5.67
CA LYS A 256 -3.84 14.83 7.13
C LYS A 256 -5.21 14.43 7.68
N ARG A 257 -5.29 13.28 8.34
CA ARG A 257 -6.50 12.82 9.01
C ARG A 257 -6.91 13.84 10.07
N LYS A 258 -8.00 14.57 9.85
CA LYS A 258 -8.66 15.32 10.93
C LYS A 258 -9.19 14.29 11.92
N ASN A 259 -8.71 14.32 13.16
CA ASN A 259 -9.28 13.53 14.23
C ASN A 259 -10.75 13.94 14.37
N GLY A 260 -11.66 13.06 13.99
CA GLY A 260 -13.05 13.21 14.40
C GLY A 260 -14.15 13.14 13.36
N SER A 261 -13.89 12.91 12.07
CA SER A 261 -15.01 12.77 11.13
C SER A 261 -14.74 11.67 10.12
N LEU A 262 -15.42 10.63 10.27
CA LEU A 262 -15.97 9.61 9.37
C LEU A 262 -16.18 8.33 10.21
N VAL A 263 -16.96 8.47 11.27
CA VAL A 263 -17.82 7.39 11.71
C VAL A 263 -18.91 7.37 10.64
N GLY A 264 -18.88 6.37 9.76
CA GLY A 264 -20.02 6.10 8.90
C GLY A 264 -21.26 5.97 9.81
N THR A 265 -22.15 6.94 9.71
CA THR A 265 -23.50 6.83 10.21
C THR A 265 -24.20 5.77 9.35
N ALA A 266 -23.94 4.49 9.64
CA ALA A 266 -24.94 3.48 9.40
C ALA A 266 -26.05 3.77 10.44
N THR A 267 -26.97 4.62 10.07
CA THR A 267 -28.23 4.81 10.80
C THR A 267 -28.95 3.47 10.74
N THR A 268 -28.90 2.74 11.86
CA THR A 268 -29.90 1.73 12.18
C THR A 268 -31.25 2.45 12.18
N GLN A 269 -31.99 2.32 11.09
CA GLN A 269 -33.44 2.45 11.16
C GLN A 269 -34.02 1.05 11.43
N ASN A 270 -34.72 0.99 12.55
CA ASN A 270 -35.59 -0.11 12.96
C ASN A 270 -36.61 -0.49 11.88
#